data_3de695ac1660fe66064634fa4b76a305
#
_entry.id   3de695ac1660fe66064634fa4b76a305
#
_cell.length_a   1.000
_cell.length_b   1.000
_cell.length_c   1.000
_cell.angle_alpha   90.00
_cell.angle_beta   90.00
_cell.angle_gamma   90.00
#
_symmetry.space_group_name_H-M   'P 1'
#
loop_
_entity.id
_entity.type
_entity.pdbx_description
1 polymer ?
#
loop_
_entity_poly.entity_id
_entity_poly.type
_entity_poly.pdbx_seq_one_letter_code
_entity_poly.pdbx_strand_id
1 'polypeptide(L)'
;WLQRKKCGAVGGGRYGAGMKFGAVITYATEREFTELALVAEDAGWDQVFTWEAVWGQDAWVTLGAAAMATERIRLGTLLTPAARHRPWDLASRVASLDRLSGGRVTLGVGLGALHGNWLAFEADEGRAVRARKLDEVLDVYAGLMGGQPFSYTGEHFSASPVTELVPPPPVQTPHPPVWCVGLMVPSRSRQRSLERAARWQGVFPAIAGGSLENPGSQLTPPALRELVERLGALRAEAGQTMQGYDVVVEGDSHGEFGTVHPPVEQWADAGATWWVESWWDLPDSPEGRAELRRRLELGPPRT
;
A
#
# COMPACT_ATOMS: atom_id res chain seq x y z
N TRP A 1 -17.64 -15.97 -27.70
CA TRP A 1 -18.45 -17.01 -27.02
C TRP A 1 -17.54 -18.18 -26.70
N LEU A 2 -16.86 -18.19 -25.58
CA LEU A 2 -16.20 -19.35 -24.99
C LEU A 2 -16.73 -19.49 -23.56
N GLN A 3 -17.50 -20.55 -23.32
CA GLN A 3 -17.95 -20.92 -21.98
C GLN A 3 -16.72 -21.24 -21.11
N ARG A 4 -16.47 -20.41 -20.09
CA ARG A 4 -15.50 -20.70 -19.04
C ARG A 4 -16.07 -21.76 -18.10
N LYS A 5 -15.43 -22.91 -18.01
CA LYS A 5 -15.73 -23.93 -16.98
C LYS A 5 -15.42 -23.33 -15.60
N LYS A 6 -16.41 -23.34 -14.71
CA LYS A 6 -16.22 -23.07 -13.29
C LYS A 6 -15.33 -24.15 -12.68
N CYS A 7 -14.11 -23.83 -12.34
CA CYS A 7 -13.31 -24.64 -11.43
C CYS A 7 -13.80 -24.41 -10.00
N GLY A 8 -14.18 -25.48 -9.32
CA GLY A 8 -14.69 -25.44 -7.97
C GLY A 8 -13.60 -25.06 -6.96
N ALA A 9 -13.97 -24.30 -5.96
CA ALA A 9 -13.15 -23.94 -4.82
C ALA A 9 -12.71 -25.19 -4.05
N VAL A 10 -11.40 -25.36 -3.89
CA VAL A 10 -10.80 -26.39 -3.04
C VAL A 10 -10.17 -25.72 -1.83
N GLY A 11 -10.72 -26.02 -0.68
CA GLY A 11 -10.15 -26.16 0.64
C GLY A 11 -9.30 -25.02 1.22
N GLY A 12 -9.85 -24.35 2.24
CA GLY A 12 -9.15 -23.39 3.09
C GLY A 12 -8.00 -24.03 3.89
N GLY A 13 -6.84 -23.39 3.82
CA GLY A 13 -5.68 -23.68 4.64
C GLY A 13 -5.69 -22.89 5.94
N ARG A 14 -4.84 -23.26 6.89
CA ARG A 14 -4.83 -22.87 8.31
C ARG A 14 -4.17 -21.52 8.60
N TYR A 15 -4.63 -20.43 8.02
CA TYR A 15 -4.41 -19.12 8.62
C TYR A 15 -5.64 -18.78 9.47
N GLY A 16 -5.45 -18.07 10.60
CA GLY A 16 -6.59 -17.57 11.35
C GLY A 16 -7.56 -16.90 10.39
N ALA A 17 -8.83 -17.20 10.49
CA ALA A 17 -9.86 -16.82 9.53
C ALA A 17 -9.71 -15.35 9.12
N GLY A 18 -9.13 -15.07 7.96
CA GLY A 18 -9.13 -13.73 7.38
C GLY A 18 -7.80 -13.12 6.90
N MET A 19 -6.63 -13.79 6.91
CA MET A 19 -5.42 -13.20 6.32
C MET A 19 -5.58 -13.06 4.81
N LYS A 20 -5.20 -11.91 4.27
CA LYS A 20 -5.24 -11.59 2.85
C LYS A 20 -3.84 -11.57 2.26
N PHE A 21 -3.76 -11.79 0.96
CA PHE A 21 -2.50 -11.92 0.24
C PHE A 21 -2.42 -10.95 -0.94
N GLY A 22 -1.33 -10.18 -0.96
CA GLY A 22 -1.02 -9.31 -2.07
C GLY A 22 0.32 -9.64 -2.70
N ALA A 23 0.59 -9.06 -3.87
CA ALA A 23 1.89 -9.12 -4.52
C ALA A 23 2.29 -7.78 -5.11
N VAL A 24 3.56 -7.40 -4.96
CA VAL A 24 4.14 -6.24 -5.66
C VAL A 24 4.60 -6.70 -7.04
N ILE A 25 4.06 -6.09 -8.08
CA ILE A 25 4.57 -6.24 -9.44
C ILE A 25 5.66 -5.19 -9.64
N THR A 26 6.92 -5.64 -9.62
CA THR A 26 8.08 -4.74 -9.57
C THR A 26 8.43 -4.17 -10.95
N TYR A 27 9.20 -4.88 -11.74
CA TYR A 27 9.76 -4.40 -13.01
C TYR A 27 8.92 -4.85 -14.21
N ALA A 28 7.86 -4.09 -14.52
CA ALA A 28 6.96 -4.39 -15.64
C ALA A 28 6.53 -3.10 -16.33
N THR A 29 6.39 -3.09 -17.64
CA THR A 29 5.73 -2.01 -18.36
C THR A 29 4.23 -1.96 -18.01
N GLU A 30 3.55 -0.87 -18.34
CA GLU A 30 2.11 -0.70 -18.05
C GLU A 30 1.28 -1.85 -18.65
N ARG A 31 1.64 -2.33 -19.83
CA ARG A 31 0.98 -3.45 -20.50
C ARG A 31 1.28 -4.78 -19.77
N GLU A 32 2.54 -5.05 -19.47
CA GLU A 32 2.94 -6.25 -18.74
C GLU A 32 2.32 -6.27 -17.34
N PHE A 33 2.27 -5.13 -16.64
CA PHE A 33 1.58 -5.03 -15.35
C PHE A 33 0.11 -5.43 -15.46
N THR A 34 -0.58 -4.93 -16.50
CA THR A 34 -1.99 -5.25 -16.72
C THR A 34 -2.19 -6.74 -16.97
N GLU A 35 -1.32 -7.37 -17.76
CA GLU A 35 -1.34 -8.81 -18.01
C GLU A 35 -1.04 -9.63 -16.73
N LEU A 36 -0.08 -9.18 -15.92
CA LEU A 36 0.27 -9.82 -14.65
C LEU A 36 -0.83 -9.63 -13.59
N ALA A 37 -1.55 -8.51 -13.60
CA ALA A 37 -2.71 -8.32 -12.74
C ALA A 37 -3.86 -9.29 -13.05
N LEU A 38 -4.08 -9.61 -14.34
CA LEU A 38 -5.03 -10.66 -14.75
C LEU A 38 -4.57 -12.04 -14.27
N VAL A 39 -3.28 -12.35 -14.41
CA VAL A 39 -2.69 -13.60 -13.92
C VAL A 39 -2.90 -13.74 -12.42
N ALA A 40 -2.60 -12.66 -11.66
CA ALA A 40 -2.78 -12.65 -10.22
C ALA A 40 -4.26 -12.81 -9.82
N GLU A 41 -5.18 -12.17 -10.54
CA GLU A 41 -6.62 -12.32 -10.31
C GLU A 41 -7.09 -13.75 -10.54
N ASP A 42 -6.66 -14.38 -11.62
CA ASP A 42 -7.02 -15.76 -11.95
C ASP A 42 -6.41 -16.76 -10.96
N ALA A 43 -5.22 -16.48 -10.42
CA ALA A 43 -4.53 -17.28 -9.42
C ALA A 43 -5.06 -17.09 -7.99
N GLY A 44 -5.95 -16.12 -7.74
CA GLY A 44 -6.63 -15.93 -6.47
C GLY A 44 -5.92 -15.00 -5.48
N TRP A 45 -5.05 -14.12 -5.96
CA TRP A 45 -4.51 -13.04 -5.13
C TRP A 45 -5.58 -12.01 -4.78
N ASP A 46 -5.52 -11.44 -3.57
CA ASP A 46 -6.48 -10.42 -3.13
C ASP A 46 -6.14 -9.03 -3.68
N GLN A 47 -4.86 -8.72 -3.86
CA GLN A 47 -4.41 -7.41 -4.31
C GLN A 47 -3.08 -7.46 -5.05
N VAL A 48 -2.91 -6.57 -6.04
CA VAL A 48 -1.61 -6.26 -6.62
C VAL A 48 -1.24 -4.80 -6.38
N PHE A 49 0.06 -4.58 -6.27
CA PHE A 49 0.63 -3.26 -6.03
C PHE A 49 1.65 -2.89 -7.10
N THR A 50 1.70 -1.60 -7.41
CA THR A 50 2.83 -0.97 -8.08
C THR A 50 3.47 0.05 -7.15
N TRP A 51 4.71 0.43 -7.41
CA TRP A 51 5.37 1.52 -6.70
C TRP A 51 5.42 2.78 -7.57
N GLU A 52 5.49 3.94 -6.92
CA GLU A 52 5.50 5.21 -7.64
C GLU A 52 6.92 5.77 -7.70
N ALA A 53 7.54 5.68 -8.89
CA ALA A 53 8.83 6.25 -9.19
C ALA A 53 8.77 7.79 -9.26
N VAL A 54 9.91 8.46 -9.02
CA VAL A 54 10.03 9.92 -9.24
C VAL A 54 9.93 10.24 -10.73
N TRP A 55 10.63 9.48 -11.54
CA TRP A 55 10.53 9.48 -12.99
C TRP A 55 10.72 8.04 -13.50
N GLY A 56 9.73 7.58 -14.21
CA GLY A 56 9.65 6.20 -14.69
C GLY A 56 8.23 5.88 -15.11
N GLN A 57 7.82 4.66 -14.89
CA GLN A 57 6.46 4.23 -15.16
C GLN A 57 5.46 4.98 -14.26
N ASP A 58 4.40 5.52 -14.88
CA ASP A 58 3.32 6.21 -14.13
C ASP A 58 2.42 5.17 -13.45
N ALA A 59 2.48 5.14 -12.12
CA ALA A 59 1.72 4.19 -11.31
C ALA A 59 0.19 4.34 -11.52
N TRP A 60 -0.30 5.56 -11.73
CA TRP A 60 -1.74 5.84 -11.84
C TRP A 60 -2.29 5.45 -13.21
N VAL A 61 -1.51 5.66 -14.27
CA VAL A 61 -1.85 5.17 -15.63
C VAL A 61 -1.84 3.64 -15.65
N THR A 62 -0.83 3.02 -15.05
CA THR A 62 -0.68 1.57 -14.91
C THR A 62 -1.86 0.95 -14.18
N LEU A 63 -2.20 1.48 -13.00
CA LEU A 63 -3.34 1.00 -12.22
C LEU A 63 -4.68 1.24 -12.92
N GLY A 64 -4.80 2.34 -13.68
CA GLY A 64 -5.98 2.62 -14.50
C GLY A 64 -6.20 1.57 -15.60
N ALA A 65 -5.13 1.16 -16.29
CA ALA A 65 -5.19 0.10 -17.28
C ALA A 65 -5.58 -1.26 -16.64
N ALA A 66 -4.96 -1.61 -15.51
CA ALA A 66 -5.28 -2.82 -14.78
C ALA A 66 -6.72 -2.81 -14.24
N ALA A 67 -7.23 -1.65 -13.78
CA ALA A 67 -8.60 -1.50 -13.29
C ALA A 67 -9.65 -1.84 -14.35
N MET A 68 -9.38 -1.47 -15.61
CA MET A 68 -10.26 -1.75 -16.74
C MET A 68 -10.18 -3.19 -17.25
N ALA A 69 -9.07 -3.88 -16.97
CA ALA A 69 -8.85 -5.25 -17.42
C ALA A 69 -9.31 -6.31 -16.40
N THR A 70 -9.31 -5.97 -15.11
CA THR A 70 -9.64 -6.88 -13.99
C THR A 70 -11.01 -6.60 -13.41
N GLU A 71 -11.61 -7.57 -12.71
CA GLU A 71 -12.96 -7.45 -12.15
C GLU A 71 -13.00 -7.52 -10.61
N ARG A 72 -12.07 -8.26 -9.99
CA ARG A 72 -12.13 -8.60 -8.56
C ARG A 72 -10.93 -8.16 -7.76
N ILE A 73 -9.73 -8.33 -8.32
CA ILE A 73 -8.48 -8.06 -7.62
C ILE A 73 -8.38 -6.59 -7.23
N ARG A 74 -7.96 -6.33 -6.00
CA ARG A 74 -7.71 -4.96 -5.54
C ARG A 74 -6.42 -4.43 -6.14
N LEU A 75 -6.34 -3.12 -6.25
CA LEU A 75 -5.24 -2.39 -6.87
C LEU A 75 -4.70 -1.36 -5.90
N GLY A 76 -3.40 -1.22 -5.79
CA GLY A 76 -2.83 -0.26 -4.85
C GLY A 76 -1.42 0.19 -5.18
N THR A 77 -0.98 1.17 -4.43
CA THR A 77 0.42 1.61 -4.46
C THR A 77 1.18 1.12 -3.23
N LEU A 78 2.37 0.61 -3.42
CA LEU A 78 3.32 0.28 -2.36
C LEU A 78 4.71 0.81 -2.76
N LEU A 79 4.89 2.12 -2.51
CA LEU A 79 3.97 3.14 -2.01
C LEU A 79 4.04 4.42 -2.86
N THR A 80 3.07 5.30 -2.61
CA THR A 80 3.07 6.68 -3.11
C THR A 80 3.83 7.58 -2.15
N PRO A 81 4.86 8.33 -2.61
CA PRO A 81 5.53 9.37 -1.81
C PRO A 81 4.64 10.63 -1.75
N ALA A 82 3.58 10.59 -0.92
CA ALA A 82 2.49 11.54 -0.98
C ALA A 82 2.93 13.00 -0.75
N ALA A 83 4.03 13.25 -0.01
CA ALA A 83 4.58 14.60 0.19
C ALA A 83 5.02 15.31 -1.12
N ARG A 84 5.20 14.56 -2.23
CA ARG A 84 5.54 15.10 -3.55
C ARG A 84 4.31 15.55 -4.35
N HIS A 85 3.12 15.13 -3.93
CA HIS A 85 1.88 15.45 -4.62
C HIS A 85 1.25 16.73 -4.09
N ARG A 86 0.56 17.44 -4.97
CA ARG A 86 -0.48 18.37 -4.55
C ARG A 86 -1.67 17.55 -4.07
N PRO A 87 -2.25 17.85 -2.90
CA PRO A 87 -3.32 17.03 -2.31
C PRO A 87 -4.51 16.78 -3.24
N TRP A 88 -4.93 17.81 -3.98
CA TRP A 88 -6.07 17.73 -4.92
C TRP A 88 -5.75 16.88 -6.16
N ASP A 89 -4.49 16.86 -6.63
CA ASP A 89 -4.09 15.99 -7.74
C ASP A 89 -4.14 14.53 -7.31
N LEU A 90 -3.61 14.22 -6.11
CA LEU A 90 -3.69 12.89 -5.54
C LEU A 90 -5.14 12.45 -5.32
N ALA A 91 -5.97 13.32 -4.73
CA ALA A 91 -7.39 13.05 -4.51
C ALA A 91 -8.11 12.75 -5.83
N SER A 92 -7.86 13.54 -6.88
CA SER A 92 -8.47 13.34 -8.21
C SER A 92 -8.06 12.00 -8.82
N ARG A 93 -6.78 11.63 -8.74
CA ARG A 93 -6.25 10.34 -9.25
C ARG A 93 -6.88 9.15 -8.52
N VAL A 94 -6.86 9.18 -7.19
CA VAL A 94 -7.41 8.10 -6.37
C VAL A 94 -8.91 7.95 -6.56
N ALA A 95 -9.68 9.03 -6.56
CA ALA A 95 -11.13 8.99 -6.78
C ALA A 95 -11.48 8.48 -8.18
N SER A 96 -10.73 8.89 -9.20
CA SER A 96 -10.94 8.43 -10.57
C SER A 96 -10.64 6.93 -10.71
N LEU A 97 -9.53 6.48 -10.16
CA LEU A 97 -9.17 5.07 -10.16
C LEU A 97 -10.17 4.22 -9.36
N ASP A 98 -10.69 4.77 -8.25
CA ASP A 98 -11.70 4.09 -7.44
C ASP A 98 -13.00 3.86 -8.21
N ARG A 99 -13.46 4.88 -8.94
CA ARG A 99 -14.62 4.74 -9.84
C ARG A 99 -14.37 3.78 -10.99
N LEU A 100 -13.20 3.87 -11.67
CA LEU A 100 -12.82 2.96 -12.74
C LEU A 100 -12.79 1.50 -12.29
N SER A 101 -12.28 1.25 -11.10
CA SER A 101 -12.18 -0.10 -10.55
C SER A 101 -13.44 -0.61 -9.87
N GLY A 102 -14.47 0.22 -9.69
CA GLY A 102 -15.66 -0.15 -8.91
C GLY A 102 -15.38 -0.34 -7.42
N GLY A 103 -14.49 0.47 -6.83
CA GLY A 103 -14.21 0.44 -5.40
C GLY A 103 -13.11 -0.53 -4.96
N ARG A 104 -12.13 -0.81 -5.82
CA ARG A 104 -11.06 -1.78 -5.53
C ARG A 104 -9.70 -1.15 -5.20
N VAL A 105 -9.65 0.15 -4.94
CA VAL A 105 -8.39 0.87 -4.70
C VAL A 105 -7.99 0.85 -3.23
N THR A 106 -6.67 0.76 -2.99
CA THR A 106 -6.02 1.02 -1.70
C THR A 106 -4.85 1.98 -1.95
N LEU A 107 -4.78 3.05 -1.18
CA LEU A 107 -3.71 4.05 -1.26
C LEU A 107 -2.64 3.76 -0.20
N GLY A 108 -1.51 3.18 -0.61
CA GLY A 108 -0.35 3.04 0.25
C GLY A 108 0.53 4.29 0.20
N VAL A 109 0.90 4.85 1.33
CA VAL A 109 1.65 6.11 1.42
C VAL A 109 2.83 6.06 2.37
N GLY A 110 3.87 6.80 2.00
CA GLY A 110 5.05 6.99 2.84
C GLY A 110 5.78 8.29 2.50
N LEU A 111 6.96 8.45 3.09
CA LEU A 111 7.81 9.63 2.85
C LEU A 111 8.59 9.55 1.53
N GLY A 112 8.58 8.40 0.87
CA GLY A 112 9.38 8.12 -0.30
C GLY A 112 10.85 7.82 0.01
N ALA A 113 11.52 7.20 -0.94
CA ALA A 113 12.92 6.80 -0.88
C ALA A 113 13.79 7.77 -1.68
N LEU A 114 14.74 8.44 -1.04
CA LEU A 114 15.61 9.43 -1.70
C LEU A 114 16.56 8.78 -2.72
N HIS A 115 16.91 7.51 -2.52
CA HIS A 115 17.79 6.76 -3.42
C HIS A 115 17.14 6.41 -4.77
N GLY A 116 15.81 6.52 -4.90
CA GLY A 116 15.08 6.28 -6.16
C GLY A 116 15.13 7.47 -7.13
N ASN A 117 16.31 8.03 -7.39
CA ASN A 117 16.52 9.19 -8.26
C ASN A 117 15.86 10.50 -7.80
N TRP A 118 15.34 10.57 -6.57
CA TRP A 118 14.68 11.79 -6.07
C TRP A 118 15.60 13.01 -6.19
N LEU A 119 16.83 12.89 -5.69
CA LEU A 119 17.79 14.00 -5.65
C LEU A 119 18.27 14.48 -7.04
N ALA A 120 17.96 13.73 -8.10
CA ALA A 120 18.23 14.16 -9.48
C ALA A 120 17.23 15.24 -9.95
N PHE A 121 16.07 15.33 -9.32
CA PHE A 121 14.97 16.21 -9.75
C PHE A 121 14.56 17.23 -8.70
N GLU A 122 14.66 16.87 -7.41
CA GLU A 122 14.18 17.69 -6.30
C GLU A 122 15.20 17.70 -5.16
N ALA A 123 15.36 18.84 -4.52
CA ALA A 123 16.16 18.92 -3.30
C ALA A 123 15.42 18.22 -2.14
N ASP A 124 16.16 17.57 -1.25
CA ASP A 124 15.59 17.04 -0.01
C ASP A 124 15.30 18.18 0.98
N GLU A 125 14.04 18.45 1.23
CA GLU A 125 13.60 19.40 2.25
C GLU A 125 13.75 18.86 3.69
N GLY A 126 14.23 17.62 3.81
CA GLY A 126 14.41 16.92 5.08
C GLY A 126 13.16 16.14 5.53
N ARG A 127 13.44 15.04 6.23
CA ARG A 127 12.42 14.08 6.69
C ARG A 127 11.27 14.72 7.46
N ALA A 128 11.57 15.73 8.30
CA ALA A 128 10.56 16.39 9.13
C ALA A 128 9.56 17.20 8.28
N VAL A 129 10.04 17.91 7.25
CA VAL A 129 9.20 18.67 6.31
C VAL A 129 8.34 17.71 5.49
N ARG A 130 8.94 16.66 4.91
CA ARG A 130 8.17 15.66 4.18
C ARG A 130 7.10 14.99 5.03
N ALA A 131 7.37 14.75 6.34
CA ALA A 131 6.38 14.19 7.24
C ALA A 131 5.20 15.13 7.50
N ARG A 132 5.44 16.44 7.68
CA ARG A 132 4.36 17.43 7.81
C ARG A 132 3.55 17.57 6.53
N LYS A 133 4.23 17.66 5.38
CA LYS A 133 3.55 17.67 4.08
C LYS A 133 2.66 16.44 3.88
N LEU A 134 3.16 15.24 4.24
CA LEU A 134 2.37 14.02 4.18
C LEU A 134 1.11 14.10 5.05
N ASP A 135 1.22 14.62 6.28
CA ASP A 135 0.07 14.81 7.16
C ASP A 135 -0.98 15.72 6.52
N GLU A 136 -0.56 16.88 6.01
CA GLU A 136 -1.46 17.84 5.35
C GLU A 136 -2.06 17.30 4.05
N VAL A 137 -1.27 16.57 3.24
CA VAL A 137 -1.78 15.92 2.01
C VAL A 137 -2.91 14.97 2.34
N LEU A 138 -2.77 14.18 3.38
CA LEU A 138 -3.79 13.20 3.77
C LEU A 138 -5.02 13.89 4.39
N ASP A 139 -4.84 14.95 5.16
CA ASP A 139 -5.96 15.72 5.71
C ASP A 139 -6.78 16.38 4.59
N VAL A 140 -6.13 17.01 3.61
CA VAL A 140 -6.80 17.57 2.43
C VAL A 140 -7.44 16.50 1.56
N TYR A 141 -6.75 15.38 1.34
CA TYR A 141 -7.28 14.22 0.64
C TYR A 141 -8.62 13.76 1.25
N ALA A 142 -8.63 13.50 2.55
CA ALA A 142 -9.83 13.04 3.23
C ALA A 142 -10.96 14.07 3.19
N GLY A 143 -10.63 15.35 3.37
CA GLY A 143 -11.61 16.44 3.27
C GLY A 143 -12.25 16.55 1.89
N LEU A 144 -11.45 16.47 0.82
CA LEU A 144 -11.96 16.51 -0.55
C LEU A 144 -12.83 15.29 -0.89
N MET A 145 -12.45 14.09 -0.38
CA MET A 145 -13.25 12.87 -0.54
C MET A 145 -14.59 12.92 0.21
N GLY A 146 -14.63 13.67 1.31
CA GLY A 146 -15.85 13.92 2.08
C GLY A 146 -16.86 14.85 1.38
N GLY A 147 -16.44 15.50 0.29
CA GLY A 147 -17.29 16.38 -0.51
C GLY A 147 -17.14 17.87 -0.19
N GLN A 148 -18.05 18.69 -0.77
CA GLN A 148 -18.05 20.13 -0.60
C GLN A 148 -19.25 20.59 0.27
N PRO A 149 -19.14 21.73 0.99
CA PRO A 149 -18.01 22.65 1.04
C PRO A 149 -16.88 22.12 1.94
N PHE A 150 -15.64 22.25 1.47
CA PHE A 150 -14.43 21.90 2.23
C PHE A 150 -13.43 23.05 2.23
N SER A 151 -12.84 23.36 3.38
CA SER A 151 -11.74 24.31 3.52
C SER A 151 -10.65 23.75 4.41
N TYR A 152 -9.41 24.13 4.12
CA TYR A 152 -8.23 23.71 4.88
C TYR A 152 -7.21 24.85 4.92
N THR A 153 -6.52 25.03 6.05
CA THR A 153 -5.39 25.94 6.19
C THR A 153 -4.30 25.23 6.97
N GLY A 154 -3.20 24.89 6.29
CA GLY A 154 -2.02 24.26 6.86
C GLY A 154 -0.76 25.12 6.70
N GLU A 155 0.38 24.54 7.04
CA GLU A 155 1.70 25.17 6.86
C GLU A 155 2.13 25.16 5.38
N HIS A 156 1.78 24.09 4.64
CA HIS A 156 2.22 23.84 3.27
C HIS A 156 1.11 23.93 2.24
N PHE A 157 -0.11 23.65 2.64
CA PHE A 157 -1.27 23.63 1.73
C PHE A 157 -2.45 24.39 2.29
N SER A 158 -3.25 24.93 1.39
CA SER A 158 -4.55 25.53 1.73
C SER A 158 -5.58 25.17 0.65
N ALA A 159 -6.84 25.06 1.06
CA ALA A 159 -7.97 24.82 0.16
C ALA A 159 -9.14 25.70 0.58
N SER A 160 -9.86 26.24 -0.40
CA SER A 160 -11.12 26.95 -0.21
C SER A 160 -12.26 26.15 -0.83
N PRO A 161 -13.51 26.34 -0.40
CA PRO A 161 -14.65 25.65 -0.96
C PRO A 161 -14.78 25.89 -2.47
N VAL A 162 -15.10 24.83 -3.21
CA VAL A 162 -15.38 24.89 -4.66
C VAL A 162 -16.86 24.63 -4.88
N THR A 163 -17.47 25.37 -5.80
CA THR A 163 -18.90 25.24 -6.14
C THR A 163 -19.11 24.73 -7.55
N GLU A 164 -18.08 24.80 -8.40
CA GLU A 164 -18.11 24.39 -9.78
C GLU A 164 -17.14 23.23 -10.05
N LEU A 165 -17.45 22.41 -11.04
CA LEU A 165 -16.62 21.28 -11.46
C LEU A 165 -16.25 20.31 -10.33
N VAL A 166 -17.12 20.19 -9.32
CA VAL A 166 -16.96 19.21 -8.24
C VAL A 166 -17.05 17.80 -8.83
N PRO A 167 -16.01 16.97 -8.68
CA PRO A 167 -16.02 15.63 -9.22
C PRO A 167 -17.06 14.75 -8.49
N PRO A 168 -17.56 13.68 -9.15
CA PRO A 168 -18.35 12.68 -8.46
C PRO A 168 -17.54 12.06 -7.28
N PRO A 169 -18.23 11.64 -6.19
CA PRO A 169 -17.55 11.00 -5.06
C PRO A 169 -16.89 9.67 -5.48
N PRO A 170 -15.94 9.17 -4.70
CA PRO A 170 -15.43 7.81 -4.85
C PRO A 170 -16.54 6.78 -4.57
N VAL A 171 -16.32 5.53 -5.00
CA VAL A 171 -17.20 4.41 -4.70
C VAL A 171 -17.08 4.00 -3.23
N GLN A 172 -15.84 3.95 -2.74
CA GLN A 172 -15.55 3.58 -1.34
C GLN A 172 -15.82 4.76 -0.39
N THR A 173 -16.52 4.51 0.70
CA THR A 173 -16.92 5.51 1.69
C THR A 173 -16.20 5.26 3.03
N PRO A 174 -15.67 6.31 3.71
CA PRO A 174 -15.71 7.74 3.33
C PRO A 174 -14.70 8.09 2.21
N HIS A 175 -13.75 7.25 1.94
CA HIS A 175 -12.73 7.30 0.88
C HIS A 175 -12.06 5.93 0.71
N PRO A 176 -11.33 5.69 -0.38
CA PRO A 176 -10.46 4.52 -0.52
C PRO A 176 -9.53 4.37 0.69
N PRO A 177 -9.31 3.14 1.20
CA PRO A 177 -8.46 2.91 2.36
C PRO A 177 -7.06 3.48 2.16
N VAL A 178 -6.54 4.13 3.21
CA VAL A 178 -5.17 4.65 3.26
C VAL A 178 -4.35 3.77 4.19
N TRP A 179 -3.24 3.24 3.70
CA TRP A 179 -2.25 2.51 4.48
C TRP A 179 -0.97 3.33 4.60
N CYS A 180 -0.55 3.64 5.81
CA CYS A 180 0.61 4.48 6.06
C CYS A 180 1.81 3.65 6.53
N VAL A 181 3.02 4.04 6.14
CA VAL A 181 4.21 3.50 6.80
C VAL A 181 4.23 3.90 8.27
N GLY A 182 4.26 2.91 9.14
CA GLY A 182 4.35 3.05 10.60
C GLY A 182 5.73 2.64 11.09
N LEU A 183 6.66 3.59 11.18
CA LEU A 183 8.00 3.34 11.70
C LEU A 183 8.01 3.45 13.23
N MET A 184 8.28 2.35 13.92
CA MET A 184 8.56 2.32 15.35
C MET A 184 10.05 2.56 15.61
N VAL A 185 10.35 3.49 16.51
CA VAL A 185 11.71 3.77 16.99
C VAL A 185 11.80 3.31 18.44
N PRO A 186 12.42 2.16 18.77
CA PRO A 186 12.37 1.56 20.11
C PRO A 186 12.83 2.50 21.23
N SER A 187 13.78 3.39 20.96
CA SER A 187 14.32 4.34 21.94
C SER A 187 13.44 5.56 22.20
N ARG A 188 12.30 5.71 21.51
CA ARG A 188 11.43 6.87 21.64
C ARG A 188 10.09 6.52 22.28
N SER A 189 9.66 7.31 23.24
CA SER A 189 8.32 7.22 23.83
C SER A 189 7.25 7.67 22.83
N ARG A 190 7.46 8.82 22.16
CA ARG A 190 6.56 9.35 21.16
C ARG A 190 6.87 8.80 19.77
N GLN A 191 5.85 8.22 19.12
CA GLN A 191 5.95 7.50 17.85
C GLN A 191 5.12 8.21 16.76
N ARG A 192 5.56 9.39 16.30
CA ARG A 192 4.79 10.21 15.33
C ARG A 192 4.35 9.46 14.06
N SER A 193 5.16 8.50 13.59
CA SER A 193 4.81 7.69 12.43
C SER A 193 3.67 6.72 12.74
N LEU A 194 3.65 6.12 13.93
CA LEU A 194 2.54 5.29 14.39
C LEU A 194 1.30 6.11 14.71
N GLU A 195 1.47 7.30 15.33
CA GLU A 195 0.37 8.25 15.57
C GLU A 195 -0.34 8.60 14.24
N ARG A 196 0.43 8.81 13.16
CA ARG A 196 -0.14 9.00 11.81
C ARG A 196 -0.87 7.75 11.35
N ALA A 197 -0.21 6.60 11.34
CA ALA A 197 -0.79 5.36 10.84
C ALA A 197 -2.07 4.99 11.60
N ALA A 198 -2.14 5.23 12.91
CA ALA A 198 -3.31 4.95 13.74
C ALA A 198 -4.57 5.71 13.31
N ARG A 199 -4.45 6.85 12.62
CA ARG A 199 -5.57 7.67 12.13
C ARG A 199 -6.26 7.07 10.89
N TRP A 200 -5.55 6.21 10.16
CA TRP A 200 -5.97 5.70 8.85
C TRP A 200 -6.43 4.24 8.94
N GLN A 201 -6.59 3.57 7.81
CA GLN A 201 -7.19 2.23 7.75
C GLN A 201 -6.17 1.11 7.82
N GLY A 202 -4.87 1.40 7.71
CA GLY A 202 -3.86 0.36 7.83
C GLY A 202 -2.43 0.89 7.95
N VAL A 203 -1.53 -0.03 8.22
CA VAL A 203 -0.11 0.23 8.44
C VAL A 203 0.77 -0.72 7.65
N PHE A 204 1.84 -0.17 7.04
CA PHE A 204 3.04 -0.90 6.67
C PHE A 204 4.03 -0.78 7.82
N PRO A 205 4.20 -1.81 8.66
CA PRO A 205 5.04 -1.74 9.86
C PRO A 205 6.53 -1.72 9.49
N ALA A 206 7.28 -0.89 10.17
CA ALA A 206 8.73 -0.84 10.08
C ALA A 206 9.36 -0.57 11.45
N ILE A 207 10.58 -1.07 11.67
CA ILE A 207 11.35 -0.84 12.90
C ILE A 207 12.62 -0.07 12.56
N ALA A 208 12.87 1.01 13.30
CA ALA A 208 14.13 1.74 13.16
C ALA A 208 15.26 0.97 13.86
N GLY A 209 16.38 0.82 13.15
CA GLY A 209 17.55 0.10 13.72
C GLY A 209 18.44 -0.51 12.63
N GLY A 210 17.96 -0.57 11.40
CA GLY A 210 18.75 -0.86 10.22
C GLY A 210 19.48 0.38 9.69
N SER A 211 20.15 0.25 8.54
CA SER A 211 20.65 1.41 7.82
C SER A 211 19.48 2.29 7.39
N LEU A 212 19.72 3.59 7.18
CA LEU A 212 18.72 4.50 6.61
C LEU A 212 18.25 4.04 5.21
N GLU A 213 19.00 3.11 4.60
CA GLU A 213 18.76 2.53 3.29
C GLU A 213 17.73 1.39 3.31
N ASN A 214 17.63 0.68 4.43
CA ASN A 214 16.62 -0.38 4.63
C ASN A 214 16.06 -0.37 6.06
N PRO A 215 15.17 0.56 6.38
CA PRO A 215 14.59 0.66 7.74
C PRO A 215 13.69 -0.53 8.12
N GLY A 216 13.23 -1.32 7.14
CA GLY A 216 12.35 -2.48 7.37
C GLY A 216 13.09 -3.77 7.73
N SER A 217 14.42 -3.84 7.58
CA SER A 217 15.22 -5.07 7.73
C SER A 217 15.27 -5.66 9.14
N GLN A 218 14.69 -5.01 10.14
CA GLN A 218 14.63 -5.49 11.52
C GLN A 218 13.23 -5.86 12.02
N LEU A 219 12.24 -5.85 11.14
CA LEU A 219 10.92 -6.30 11.52
C LEU A 219 10.95 -7.82 11.74
N THR A 220 10.53 -8.23 12.93
CA THR A 220 10.38 -9.64 13.31
C THR A 220 8.96 -9.84 13.87
N PRO A 221 8.44 -11.07 13.91
CA PRO A 221 7.11 -11.30 14.51
C PRO A 221 6.97 -10.77 15.94
N PRO A 222 7.95 -10.93 16.86
CA PRO A 222 7.87 -10.29 18.18
C PRO A 222 7.81 -8.75 18.13
N ALA A 223 8.62 -8.12 17.27
CA ALA A 223 8.62 -6.67 17.11
C ALA A 223 7.31 -6.16 16.44
N LEU A 224 6.74 -6.94 15.53
CA LEU A 224 5.42 -6.65 14.98
C LEU A 224 4.34 -6.67 16.07
N ARG A 225 4.35 -7.66 16.94
CA ARG A 225 3.38 -7.74 18.06
C ARG A 225 3.45 -6.49 18.95
N GLU A 226 4.65 -6.05 19.33
CA GLU A 226 4.83 -4.82 20.11
C GLU A 226 4.29 -3.59 19.35
N LEU A 227 4.57 -3.48 18.04
CA LEU A 227 4.06 -2.40 17.20
C LEU A 227 2.54 -2.40 17.14
N VAL A 228 1.91 -3.57 16.95
CA VAL A 228 0.45 -3.72 16.91
C VAL A 228 -0.19 -3.36 18.25
N GLU A 229 0.41 -3.76 19.37
CA GLU A 229 -0.05 -3.37 20.71
C GLU A 229 -0.01 -1.85 20.91
N ARG A 230 1.08 -1.18 20.47
CA ARG A 230 1.20 0.28 20.53
C ARG A 230 0.18 0.99 19.64
N LEU A 231 -0.04 0.46 18.44
CA LEU A 231 -1.10 0.99 17.56
C LEU A 231 -2.48 0.82 18.17
N GLY A 232 -2.76 -0.34 18.78
CA GLY A 232 -4.02 -0.59 19.48
C GLY A 232 -4.27 0.41 20.60
N ALA A 233 -3.24 0.74 21.39
CA ALA A 233 -3.32 1.76 22.43
C ALA A 233 -3.62 3.15 21.84
N LEU A 234 -2.88 3.59 20.82
CA LEU A 234 -3.11 4.88 20.14
C LEU A 234 -4.52 4.99 19.57
N ARG A 235 -5.03 3.94 18.96
CA ARG A 235 -6.39 3.90 18.41
C ARG A 235 -7.45 3.93 19.50
N ALA A 236 -7.23 3.21 20.60
CA ALA A 236 -8.15 3.22 21.75
C ALA A 236 -8.22 4.61 22.41
N GLU A 237 -7.10 5.31 22.55
CA GLU A 237 -7.06 6.70 23.02
C GLU A 237 -7.88 7.64 22.14
N ALA A 238 -7.93 7.36 20.82
CA ALA A 238 -8.75 8.11 19.85
C ALA A 238 -10.20 7.59 19.73
N GLY A 239 -10.63 6.66 20.58
CA GLY A 239 -11.97 6.06 20.53
C GLY A 239 -12.18 5.09 19.35
N GLN A 240 -11.13 4.60 18.76
CA GLN A 240 -11.15 3.67 17.62
C GLN A 240 -10.74 2.26 18.05
N THR A 241 -11.10 1.24 17.25
CA THR A 241 -10.72 -0.16 17.50
C THR A 241 -9.76 -0.67 16.43
N MET A 242 -9.15 -1.83 16.69
CA MET A 242 -8.37 -2.56 15.68
C MET A 242 -9.24 -3.40 14.73
N GLN A 243 -10.54 -3.46 14.94
CA GLN A 243 -11.44 -4.21 14.04
C GLN A 243 -11.42 -3.58 12.64
N GLY A 244 -11.09 -4.40 11.63
CA GLY A 244 -10.99 -3.94 10.24
C GLY A 244 -9.76 -3.07 9.94
N TYR A 245 -8.83 -2.94 10.88
CA TYR A 245 -7.57 -2.25 10.66
C TYR A 245 -6.56 -3.20 10.03
N ASP A 246 -5.97 -2.79 8.90
CA ASP A 246 -5.04 -3.62 8.16
C ASP A 246 -3.60 -3.46 8.68
N VAL A 247 -2.94 -4.59 8.96
CA VAL A 247 -1.51 -4.68 9.31
C VAL A 247 -0.82 -5.45 8.21
N VAL A 248 0.01 -4.77 7.40
CA VAL A 248 0.48 -5.26 6.12
C VAL A 248 1.97 -5.56 6.18
N VAL A 249 2.32 -6.82 6.24
CA VAL A 249 3.72 -7.29 6.24
C VAL A 249 4.14 -7.64 4.83
N GLU A 250 5.32 -7.15 4.45
CA GLU A 250 5.95 -7.38 3.16
C GLU A 250 7.12 -8.37 3.32
N GLY A 251 7.26 -9.31 2.39
CA GLY A 251 8.35 -10.28 2.40
C GLY A 251 8.37 -11.21 1.20
N ASP A 252 9.27 -12.19 1.22
CA ASP A 252 9.35 -13.30 0.27
C ASP A 252 9.15 -14.62 1.00
N SER A 253 7.99 -15.26 0.81
CA SER A 253 7.67 -16.53 1.48
C SER A 253 8.43 -17.73 0.87
N HIS A 254 8.99 -17.58 -0.33
CA HIS A 254 9.72 -18.65 -1.01
C HIS A 254 11.19 -18.74 -0.57
N GLY A 255 11.76 -17.65 -0.04
CA GLY A 255 13.12 -17.61 0.48
C GLY A 255 14.23 -17.83 -0.55
N GLU A 256 13.91 -17.81 -1.84
CA GLU A 256 14.85 -18.14 -2.92
C GLU A 256 15.84 -16.99 -3.22
N PHE A 257 15.56 -15.77 -2.76
CA PHE A 257 16.36 -14.57 -3.04
C PHE A 257 16.97 -13.93 -1.79
N GLY A 258 17.53 -14.78 -0.90
CA GLY A 258 18.48 -14.30 0.11
C GLY A 258 17.90 -13.85 1.44
N THR A 259 16.60 -13.59 1.56
CA THR A 259 15.98 -13.23 2.84
C THR A 259 15.08 -14.36 3.32
N VAL A 260 15.56 -15.17 4.25
CA VAL A 260 14.73 -16.17 4.92
C VAL A 260 13.80 -15.44 5.89
N HIS A 261 12.55 -15.25 5.49
CA HIS A 261 11.53 -14.74 6.39
C HIS A 261 11.00 -15.87 7.29
N PRO A 262 10.60 -15.55 8.54
CA PRO A 262 9.80 -16.48 9.32
C PRO A 262 8.56 -16.93 8.52
N PRO A 263 8.06 -18.16 8.74
CA PRO A 263 6.82 -18.61 8.11
C PRO A 263 5.68 -17.61 8.28
N VAL A 264 4.83 -17.48 7.27
CA VAL A 264 3.75 -16.48 7.21
C VAL A 264 2.80 -16.58 8.40
N GLU A 265 2.60 -17.79 8.93
CA GLU A 265 1.80 -18.05 10.14
C GLU A 265 2.30 -17.28 11.36
N GLN A 266 3.62 -17.18 11.53
CA GLN A 266 4.19 -16.43 12.67
C GLN A 266 3.90 -14.94 12.60
N TRP A 267 3.76 -14.40 11.38
CA TRP A 267 3.34 -13.03 11.17
C TRP A 267 1.85 -12.84 11.46
N ALA A 268 1.01 -13.80 11.04
CA ALA A 268 -0.41 -13.81 11.38
C ALA A 268 -0.62 -13.85 12.91
N ASP A 269 0.11 -14.73 13.62
CA ASP A 269 0.08 -14.84 15.08
C ASP A 269 0.60 -13.57 15.79
N ALA A 270 1.42 -12.79 15.11
CA ALA A 270 1.91 -11.49 15.60
C ALA A 270 0.94 -10.33 15.28
N GLY A 271 -0.16 -10.57 14.55
CA GLY A 271 -1.19 -9.61 14.27
C GLY A 271 -1.19 -9.05 12.84
N ALA A 272 -0.43 -9.63 11.91
CA ALA A 272 -0.55 -9.30 10.50
C ALA A 272 -1.92 -9.73 9.96
N THR A 273 -2.56 -8.86 9.16
CA THR A 273 -3.82 -9.16 8.47
C THR A 273 -3.61 -9.33 6.97
N TRP A 274 -2.48 -8.87 6.47
CA TRP A 274 -2.04 -9.01 5.10
C TRP A 274 -0.59 -9.50 5.05
N TRP A 275 -0.34 -10.41 4.11
CA TRP A 275 0.99 -10.73 3.64
C TRP A 275 1.13 -10.27 2.20
N VAL A 276 2.18 -9.51 1.90
CA VAL A 276 2.46 -9.00 0.56
C VAL A 276 3.79 -9.57 0.08
N GLU A 277 3.73 -10.40 -0.95
CA GLU A 277 4.92 -10.86 -1.63
C GLU A 277 5.61 -9.73 -2.36
N SER A 278 6.91 -9.56 -2.13
CA SER A 278 7.70 -8.53 -2.75
C SER A 278 9.07 -9.07 -3.16
N TRP A 279 9.23 -9.23 -4.44
CA TRP A 279 10.41 -9.85 -5.04
C TRP A 279 11.32 -8.77 -5.65
N TRP A 280 11.82 -7.86 -4.81
CA TRP A 280 12.65 -6.73 -5.23
C TRP A 280 13.99 -7.16 -5.81
N ASP A 281 14.48 -8.35 -5.45
CA ASP A 281 15.75 -8.91 -5.93
C ASP A 281 15.67 -9.55 -7.32
N LEU A 282 14.46 -9.67 -7.89
CA LEU A 282 14.33 -10.13 -9.28
C LEU A 282 14.96 -9.10 -10.22
N PRO A 283 15.75 -9.56 -11.20
CA PRO A 283 16.38 -8.65 -12.14
C PRO A 283 15.34 -7.99 -13.06
N ASP A 284 15.56 -6.73 -13.41
CA ASP A 284 14.82 -6.06 -14.48
C ASP A 284 15.27 -6.59 -15.86
N SER A 285 14.83 -7.79 -16.17
CA SER A 285 15.16 -8.51 -17.41
C SER A 285 13.96 -9.37 -17.84
N PRO A 286 13.96 -9.89 -19.10
CA PRO A 286 12.92 -10.83 -19.53
C PRO A 286 12.82 -12.07 -18.62
N GLU A 287 13.95 -12.58 -18.12
CA GLU A 287 14.00 -13.73 -17.21
C GLU A 287 13.37 -13.40 -15.86
N GLY A 288 13.70 -12.23 -15.29
CA GLY A 288 13.08 -11.77 -14.02
C GLY A 288 11.58 -11.58 -14.16
N ARG A 289 11.11 -11.02 -15.27
CA ARG A 289 9.66 -10.88 -15.55
C ARG A 289 8.98 -12.24 -15.77
N ALA A 290 9.64 -13.20 -16.40
CA ALA A 290 9.12 -14.57 -16.54
C ALA A 290 9.00 -15.25 -15.17
N GLU A 291 9.99 -15.07 -14.30
CA GLU A 291 9.95 -15.59 -12.92
C GLU A 291 8.85 -14.93 -12.08
N LEU A 292 8.69 -13.60 -12.18
CA LEU A 292 7.59 -12.88 -11.54
C LEU A 292 6.23 -13.45 -11.96
N ARG A 293 6.04 -13.66 -13.28
CA ARG A 293 4.81 -14.30 -13.81
C ARG A 293 4.61 -15.69 -13.22
N ARG A 294 5.64 -16.52 -13.24
CA ARG A 294 5.58 -17.88 -12.67
C ARG A 294 5.14 -17.88 -11.21
N ARG A 295 5.67 -16.96 -10.40
CA ARG A 295 5.31 -16.84 -8.98
C ARG A 295 3.86 -16.39 -8.79
N LEU A 296 3.40 -15.43 -9.58
CA LEU A 296 2.00 -15.02 -9.56
C LEU A 296 1.05 -16.16 -9.95
N GLU A 297 1.41 -16.98 -10.96
CA GLU A 297 0.64 -18.15 -11.40
C GLU A 297 0.53 -19.24 -10.32
N LEU A 298 1.50 -19.36 -9.41
CA LEU A 298 1.43 -20.31 -8.29
C LEU A 298 0.32 -19.92 -7.29
N GLY A 299 -0.11 -18.65 -7.30
CA GLY A 299 -1.08 -18.11 -6.36
C GLY A 299 -0.46 -17.76 -5.01
N PRO A 300 -1.28 -17.23 -4.07
CA PRO A 300 -0.82 -16.89 -2.74
C PRO A 300 -0.27 -18.11 -1.98
N PRO A 301 0.63 -17.86 -1.00
CA PRO A 301 1.17 -18.93 -0.18
C PRO A 301 0.08 -19.83 0.37
N ARG A 302 0.24 -21.14 0.18
CA ARG A 302 -0.68 -22.14 0.75
C ARG A 302 -0.13 -22.59 2.08
N THR A 303 -0.99 -22.69 3.04
CA THR A 303 -0.73 -23.24 4.37
C THR A 303 -1.09 -24.70 4.46
#